data_af6d31f2eefb932ef6d040b2e2132d12
#
_entry.id   af6d31f2eefb932ef6d040b2e2132d12
#
_cell.length_a   1.000
_cell.length_b   1.000
_cell.length_c   1.000
_cell.angle_alpha   90.00
_cell.angle_beta   90.00
_cell.angle_gamma   90.00
#
_symmetry.space_group_name_H-M   'P 1'
#
loop_
_entity.id
_entity.type
_entity.pdbx_description
1 polymer ?
#
loop_
_entity_poly.entity_id
_entity_poly.type
_entity_poly.pdbx_seq_one_letter_code
_entity_poly.pdbx_strand_id
1 'polypeptide(L)'
;MGFAVTAFVATDTDLKNRRPVRRRGALMVFLILLSGLMPGIAPAPAISQDSLTPASHRVIPLAESERCTDRFITHTLDHVTEVEGGVVQMFEANGAGLAVGDLDGDGDLDLVFGNHDGDDAIFWNEGALRFRKEPFSSGKTRDVKIVDVNADGWPDILFTRNTGSLNYFENQGDGRFARRVLPGVSAPAYVVNWADLDGDGDLDLVTASYDAGLLTDRGNEYIVGSVQRGVFYYENLGARFRMTSLSTTAQALAILFPDLNDDGRPDILVGNDFDLPDMAWVRDGAGWRESSHLLVSMTHSTMSYDQADVDNDGVFEIFAADMKPYPGEPMAGWMPMMEAMMVGMVQARVAADPQIMENVLLVRGADGRYWNQAPDWGVDGAGWAWSSKFGDLNLDGYVDLYVVNGMIEERLFSHLPAHELVEENQAFRNERGLRFERMPGWKLDSLNSGRGMVMADLDGDGDLDIVVNNLRGPARLFENRLCRGGAPILIDLRQPGSLNPFAIGALARLATDQDEMIRDVRVGSGYLSGDAPRLHFGVPSGATPRLLEVRWPDGTYSRIEHPAVNALHFLERSP
;
A
#
# COMPACT_ATOMS: atom_id res chain seq x y z
N MET A 1 2.03 -36.80 -45.05
CA MET A 1 0.61 -37.10 -44.94
C MET A 1 -0.07 -35.78 -44.65
N GLY A 2 -0.73 -35.23 -45.68
CA GLY A 2 -1.37 -33.93 -45.55
C GLY A 2 -2.81 -34.09 -45.08
N PHE A 3 -3.28 -33.13 -44.28
CA PHE A 3 -4.71 -32.88 -44.14
C PHE A 3 -5.01 -31.45 -44.50
N ALA A 4 -5.95 -31.32 -45.48
CA ALA A 4 -6.43 -30.11 -46.04
C ALA A 4 -7.40 -29.40 -45.09
N VAL A 5 -7.24 -28.08 -44.94
CA VAL A 5 -8.21 -27.19 -44.28
C VAL A 5 -9.09 -26.59 -45.36
N THR A 6 -10.39 -26.85 -45.32
CA THR A 6 -11.39 -26.30 -46.21
C THR A 6 -11.95 -25.03 -45.59
N ALA A 7 -11.68 -23.88 -46.22
CA ALA A 7 -12.28 -22.61 -45.88
C ALA A 7 -13.70 -22.49 -46.47
N PHE A 8 -14.67 -22.11 -45.64
CA PHE A 8 -16.02 -21.71 -46.11
C PHE A 8 -16.07 -20.20 -46.19
N VAL A 9 -16.20 -19.70 -47.41
CA VAL A 9 -16.53 -18.31 -47.72
C VAL A 9 -18.05 -18.21 -47.83
N ALA A 10 -18.69 -17.41 -47.02
CA ALA A 10 -20.08 -17.00 -47.19
C ALA A 10 -20.13 -15.60 -47.79
N THR A 11 -20.67 -15.52 -48.97
CA THR A 11 -20.87 -14.30 -49.75
C THR A 11 -22.13 -13.57 -49.32
N ASP A 12 -21.94 -12.27 -49.23
CA ASP A 12 -22.94 -11.20 -49.02
C ASP A 12 -23.82 -11.02 -50.28
N THR A 13 -25.15 -11.05 -50.14
CA THR A 13 -26.12 -10.36 -50.97
C THR A 13 -27.50 -10.40 -50.32
N ASP A 14 -28.00 -9.24 -49.85
CA ASP A 14 -29.29 -8.66 -50.23
C ASP A 14 -29.65 -7.44 -49.35
N LEU A 15 -29.32 -6.27 -49.88
CA LEU A 15 -29.90 -5.00 -49.47
C LEU A 15 -30.78 -4.53 -50.63
N LYS A 16 -32.13 -4.50 -50.45
CA LYS A 16 -33.02 -3.46 -51.00
C LYS A 16 -34.49 -3.71 -50.68
N ASN A 17 -35.16 -2.60 -50.31
CA ASN A 17 -36.60 -2.35 -50.30
C ASN A 17 -37.41 -2.75 -49.05
N ARG A 18 -37.62 -1.75 -48.17
CA ARG A 18 -38.99 -1.43 -47.69
C ARG A 18 -39.08 0.03 -47.20
N ARG A 19 -40.14 0.72 -47.69
CA ARG A 19 -40.50 2.12 -47.42
C ARG A 19 -41.11 2.31 -46.01
N PRO A 20 -41.08 3.55 -45.42
CA PRO A 20 -41.56 3.82 -44.09
C PRO A 20 -43.09 3.96 -44.02
N VAL A 21 -43.72 3.29 -43.05
CA VAL A 21 -45.13 3.52 -42.68
C VAL A 21 -45.15 4.48 -41.52
N ARG A 22 -45.70 5.67 -41.75
CA ARG A 22 -46.09 6.65 -40.70
C ARG A 22 -47.26 6.07 -39.91
N ARG A 23 -47.09 5.85 -38.59
CA ARG A 23 -48.21 5.82 -37.66
C ARG A 23 -48.01 6.85 -36.57
N ARG A 24 -48.94 7.79 -36.50
CA ARG A 24 -49.20 8.71 -35.39
C ARG A 24 -49.73 7.85 -34.21
N GLY A 25 -49.09 7.88 -33.08
CA GLY A 25 -49.57 7.31 -31.84
C GLY A 25 -49.21 8.22 -30.69
N ALA A 26 -50.22 8.54 -29.89
CA ALA A 26 -50.22 9.53 -28.81
C ALA A 26 -49.18 9.20 -27.74
N LEU A 27 -48.45 10.22 -27.31
CA LEU A 27 -47.53 10.20 -26.19
C LEU A 27 -48.35 10.22 -24.87
N MET A 28 -48.52 9.07 -24.24
CA MET A 28 -49.01 8.96 -22.87
C MET A 28 -47.78 8.95 -21.96
N VAL A 29 -47.53 10.08 -21.29
CA VAL A 29 -46.50 10.22 -20.27
C VAL A 29 -46.98 9.48 -19.02
N PHE A 30 -46.45 8.28 -18.78
CA PHE A 30 -46.51 7.63 -17.48
C PHE A 30 -45.37 8.17 -16.63
N LEU A 31 -45.66 9.08 -15.70
CA LEU A 31 -44.75 9.39 -14.59
C LEU A 31 -44.72 8.15 -13.66
N ILE A 32 -43.71 7.31 -13.82
CA ILE A 32 -43.36 6.33 -12.78
C ILE A 32 -42.51 7.10 -11.76
N LEU A 33 -43.11 7.46 -10.64
CA LEU A 33 -42.39 7.82 -9.42
C LEU A 33 -41.65 6.55 -8.94
N LEU A 34 -40.42 6.35 -9.37
CA LEU A 34 -39.48 5.52 -8.67
C LEU A 34 -39.08 6.28 -7.40
N SER A 35 -39.75 6.01 -6.30
CA SER A 35 -39.21 6.22 -4.97
C SER A 35 -38.03 5.22 -4.84
N GLY A 36 -36.84 5.67 -5.17
CA GLY A 36 -35.63 4.94 -4.84
C GLY A 36 -35.52 4.87 -3.32
N LEU A 37 -35.81 3.70 -2.74
CA LEU A 37 -35.28 3.35 -1.43
C LEU A 37 -33.77 3.31 -1.62
N MET A 38 -33.06 4.33 -1.14
CA MET A 38 -31.67 4.17 -0.79
C MET A 38 -31.60 3.03 0.24
N PRO A 39 -30.72 2.05 0.11
CA PRO A 39 -30.48 1.11 1.19
C PRO A 39 -30.04 1.95 2.38
N GLY A 40 -30.87 2.01 3.42
CA GLY A 40 -30.52 2.68 4.66
C GLY A 40 -29.26 1.99 5.20
N ILE A 41 -28.21 2.77 5.42
CA ILE A 41 -27.01 2.37 6.17
C ILE A 41 -27.54 1.79 7.48
N ALA A 42 -27.28 0.51 7.71
CA ALA A 42 -27.64 -0.11 8.97
C ALA A 42 -26.86 0.64 10.07
N PRO A 43 -27.52 1.11 11.15
CA PRO A 43 -26.80 1.76 12.22
C PRO A 43 -25.76 0.77 12.77
N ALA A 44 -24.51 1.22 12.91
CA ALA A 44 -23.46 0.44 13.54
C ALA A 44 -23.96 -0.16 14.87
N PRO A 45 -23.58 -1.39 15.22
CA PRO A 45 -24.01 -2.02 16.45
C PRO A 45 -23.68 -1.10 17.64
N ALA A 46 -24.66 -0.88 18.53
CA ALA A 46 -24.45 -0.04 19.70
C ALA A 46 -23.36 -0.67 20.59
N ILE A 47 -22.23 0.01 20.74
CA ILE A 47 -21.14 -0.40 21.60
C ILE A 47 -21.65 -0.45 23.04
N SER A 48 -21.42 -1.55 23.73
CA SER A 48 -21.79 -1.68 25.15
C SER A 48 -20.98 -0.68 26.00
N GLN A 49 -21.56 -0.12 27.05
CA GLN A 49 -20.84 0.76 27.98
C GLN A 49 -19.63 0.06 28.64
N ASP A 50 -19.67 -1.25 28.74
CA ASP A 50 -18.60 -2.07 29.34
C ASP A 50 -17.34 -2.19 28.45
N SER A 51 -17.44 -1.81 27.16
CA SER A 51 -16.32 -1.80 26.22
C SER A 51 -15.63 -0.43 26.09
N LEU A 52 -16.11 0.61 26.77
CA LEU A 52 -15.51 1.93 26.76
C LEU A 52 -14.32 2.01 27.74
N THR A 53 -13.15 2.34 27.21
CA THR A 53 -11.91 2.54 27.96
C THR A 53 -11.55 4.04 27.99
N PRO A 54 -11.29 4.62 29.17
CA PRO A 54 -10.82 6.00 29.25
C PRO A 54 -9.42 6.12 28.62
N ALA A 55 -9.23 7.17 27.81
CA ALA A 55 -7.94 7.60 27.33
C ALA A 55 -7.72 9.07 27.71
N SER A 56 -6.49 9.43 28.07
CA SER A 56 -6.12 10.83 28.13
C SER A 56 -6.11 11.40 26.72
N HIS A 57 -6.54 12.64 26.55
CA HIS A 57 -6.65 13.28 25.27
C HIS A 57 -6.00 14.66 25.29
N ARG A 58 -5.05 14.87 24.40
CA ARG A 58 -4.43 16.18 24.16
C ARG A 58 -4.70 16.60 22.73
N VAL A 59 -4.94 17.90 22.53
CA VAL A 59 -5.11 18.50 21.19
C VAL A 59 -3.93 19.42 20.96
N ILE A 60 -3.20 19.20 19.90
CA ILE A 60 -2.03 19.96 19.48
C ILE A 60 -2.42 20.66 18.18
N PRO A 61 -2.43 22.02 18.15
CA PRO A 61 -2.68 22.75 16.91
C PRO A 61 -1.61 22.44 15.87
N LEU A 62 -2.02 22.26 14.62
CA LEU A 62 -1.10 22.10 13.50
C LEU A 62 -0.48 23.45 13.11
N ALA A 63 0.60 23.41 12.36
CA ALA A 63 1.22 24.60 11.77
C ALA A 63 0.25 25.27 10.79
N GLU A 64 0.45 26.57 10.57
CA GLU A 64 -0.30 27.26 9.51
C GLU A 64 0.21 26.80 8.15
N SER A 65 -0.71 26.31 7.32
CA SER A 65 -0.41 25.96 5.95
C SER A 65 0.07 27.17 5.16
N GLU A 66 1.10 27.00 4.36
CA GLU A 66 1.51 28.02 3.43
C GLU A 66 0.43 28.25 2.34
N ARG A 67 0.58 29.34 1.59
CA ARG A 67 -0.38 29.68 0.53
C ARG A 67 -0.47 28.58 -0.52
N CYS A 68 -1.66 28.05 -0.75
CA CYS A 68 -1.90 27.03 -1.76
C CYS A 68 -1.59 27.49 -3.19
N THR A 69 -1.08 26.57 -3.99
CA THR A 69 -0.76 26.79 -5.41
C THR A 69 -1.50 25.80 -6.31
N ASP A 70 -2.38 24.98 -5.72
CA ASP A 70 -3.16 23.92 -6.35
C ASP A 70 -2.30 22.84 -7.04
N ARG A 71 -1.12 22.59 -6.46
CA ARG A 71 -0.17 21.57 -6.94
C ARG A 71 0.86 21.24 -5.88
N PHE A 72 1.50 20.09 -6.01
CA PHE A 72 2.68 19.73 -5.23
C PHE A 72 3.93 20.49 -5.69
N ILE A 73 4.84 20.76 -4.75
CA ILE A 73 6.15 21.35 -5.00
C ILE A 73 7.20 20.27 -4.81
N THR A 74 8.02 20.06 -5.82
CA THR A 74 9.04 19.00 -5.80
C THR A 74 10.34 19.49 -5.17
N HIS A 75 10.80 18.83 -4.12
CA HIS A 75 12.12 18.97 -3.51
C HIS A 75 12.99 17.77 -3.83
N THR A 76 14.30 18.00 -3.86
CA THR A 76 15.29 16.94 -4.06
C THR A 76 15.97 16.63 -2.75
N LEU A 77 15.93 15.36 -2.33
CA LEU A 77 16.66 14.86 -1.18
C LEU A 77 18.02 14.29 -1.64
N ASP A 78 19.04 14.48 -0.81
CA ASP A 78 20.40 13.97 -1.09
C ASP A 78 20.53 12.49 -0.78
N HIS A 79 19.74 11.66 -1.48
CA HIS A 79 19.80 10.20 -1.45
C HIS A 79 19.59 9.64 -2.85
N VAL A 80 20.38 8.64 -3.21
CA VAL A 80 20.26 7.90 -4.47
C VAL A 80 20.41 6.42 -4.15
N THR A 81 19.46 5.60 -4.58
CA THR A 81 19.64 4.15 -4.55
C THR A 81 20.61 3.76 -5.65
N GLU A 82 21.83 3.37 -5.25
CA GLU A 82 22.93 3.03 -6.13
C GLU A 82 22.93 1.55 -6.51
N VAL A 83 23.47 1.25 -7.70
CA VAL A 83 23.72 -0.11 -8.18
C VAL A 83 25.18 -0.24 -8.61
N GLU A 84 25.88 -1.25 -8.12
CA GLU A 84 27.30 -1.51 -8.38
C GLU A 84 27.56 -1.64 -9.90
N GLY A 85 28.63 -0.99 -10.35
CA GLY A 85 29.03 -1.02 -11.77
C GLY A 85 28.12 -0.25 -12.73
N GLY A 86 27.05 0.35 -12.24
CA GLY A 86 26.14 1.20 -13.04
C GLY A 86 25.24 0.45 -14.03
N VAL A 87 25.29 -0.87 -14.06
CA VAL A 87 24.44 -1.75 -14.87
C VAL A 87 23.36 -2.33 -13.98
N VAL A 88 22.08 -2.09 -14.32
CA VAL A 88 20.95 -2.60 -13.55
C VAL A 88 20.47 -3.90 -14.18
N GLN A 89 20.60 -4.99 -13.44
CA GLN A 89 20.06 -6.29 -13.82
C GLN A 89 18.67 -6.51 -13.21
N MET A 90 17.95 -7.56 -13.65
CA MET A 90 16.55 -7.84 -13.32
C MET A 90 16.22 -7.64 -11.83
N PHE A 91 17.01 -8.20 -10.91
CA PHE A 91 16.69 -8.13 -9.47
C PHE A 91 17.33 -6.94 -8.75
N GLU A 92 18.30 -6.28 -9.37
CA GLU A 92 18.80 -4.97 -8.94
C GLU A 92 17.80 -3.87 -9.26
N ALA A 93 17.00 -4.07 -10.34
CA ALA A 93 15.89 -3.21 -10.73
C ALA A 93 14.85 -3.03 -9.62
N ASN A 94 14.73 -3.97 -8.71
CA ASN A 94 13.83 -3.88 -7.57
C ASN A 94 14.18 -2.74 -6.60
N GLY A 95 15.39 -2.22 -6.62
CA GLY A 95 15.80 -1.07 -5.81
C GLY A 95 15.68 -1.30 -4.30
N ALA A 96 15.32 -0.27 -3.56
CA ALA A 96 15.20 -0.30 -2.11
C ALA A 96 13.99 0.47 -1.60
N GLY A 97 13.58 0.16 -0.38
CA GLY A 97 12.44 0.72 0.31
C GLY A 97 12.72 2.05 1.02
N LEU A 98 11.69 2.52 1.70
CA LEU A 98 11.67 3.76 2.48
C LEU A 98 10.67 3.61 3.62
N ALA A 99 10.97 4.14 4.81
CA ALA A 99 10.03 4.19 5.93
C ALA A 99 9.98 5.57 6.57
N VAL A 100 8.87 5.87 7.25
CA VAL A 100 8.63 7.12 7.96
C VAL A 100 8.19 6.84 9.41
N GLY A 101 8.70 7.61 10.36
CA GLY A 101 8.34 7.49 11.79
C GLY A 101 9.11 8.48 12.66
N ASP A 102 8.59 8.78 13.83
CA ASP A 102 9.21 9.64 14.85
C ASP A 102 10.25 8.82 15.63
N LEU A 103 11.52 8.92 15.25
CA LEU A 103 12.62 8.10 15.77
C LEU A 103 13.28 8.68 17.03
N ASP A 104 13.18 9.99 17.26
CA ASP A 104 13.80 10.64 18.42
C ASP A 104 12.79 11.23 19.42
N GLY A 105 11.49 11.08 19.15
CA GLY A 105 10.42 11.42 20.07
C GLY A 105 10.11 12.91 20.14
N ASP A 106 10.52 13.70 19.16
CA ASP A 106 10.28 15.15 19.11
C ASP A 106 8.92 15.52 18.49
N GLY A 107 8.26 14.55 17.84
CA GLY A 107 6.93 14.66 17.23
C GLY A 107 6.96 14.93 15.72
N ASP A 108 8.10 15.30 15.15
CA ASP A 108 8.32 15.42 13.72
C ASP A 108 8.62 14.00 13.15
N LEU A 109 8.20 13.75 11.92
CA LEU A 109 8.38 12.43 11.33
C LEU A 109 9.69 12.36 10.52
N ASP A 110 10.58 11.45 10.89
CA ASP A 110 11.84 11.16 10.23
C ASP A 110 11.68 10.18 9.08
N LEU A 111 12.69 10.13 8.18
CA LEU A 111 12.72 9.21 7.06
C LEU A 111 13.92 8.27 7.15
N VAL A 112 13.69 6.99 6.81
CA VAL A 112 14.75 5.99 6.71
C VAL A 112 14.78 5.44 5.30
N PHE A 113 15.85 5.73 4.56
CA PHE A 113 16.06 5.24 3.21
C PHE A 113 16.91 3.98 3.19
N GLY A 114 16.42 2.95 2.52
CA GLY A 114 17.23 1.82 2.11
C GLY A 114 18.07 2.14 0.87
N ASN A 115 19.21 1.46 0.72
CA ASN A 115 20.06 1.53 -0.47
C ASN A 115 20.46 0.14 -0.93
N HIS A 116 20.65 -0.03 -2.24
CA HIS A 116 21.07 -1.31 -2.78
C HIS A 116 22.60 -1.55 -2.60
N ASP A 117 23.44 -0.65 -3.09
CA ASP A 117 24.91 -0.78 -3.01
C ASP A 117 25.59 0.39 -2.27
N GLY A 118 24.87 1.46 -1.96
CA GLY A 118 25.32 2.56 -1.14
C GLY A 118 24.95 2.41 0.35
N ASP A 119 25.11 3.51 1.10
CA ASP A 119 24.70 3.55 2.49
C ASP A 119 23.19 3.79 2.61
N ASP A 120 22.55 3.02 3.48
CA ASP A 120 21.24 3.37 4.05
C ASP A 120 21.39 4.68 4.84
N ALA A 121 20.33 5.46 4.95
CA ALA A 121 20.43 6.76 5.61
C ALA A 121 19.17 7.10 6.42
N ILE A 122 19.38 7.75 7.56
CA ILE A 122 18.34 8.43 8.31
C ILE A 122 18.34 9.91 7.89
N PHE A 123 17.16 10.45 7.64
CA PHE A 123 16.93 11.88 7.43
C PHE A 123 16.11 12.38 8.61
N TRP A 124 16.80 12.92 9.59
CA TRP A 124 16.20 13.54 10.77
C TRP A 124 15.46 14.81 10.34
N ASN A 125 14.19 14.89 10.64
CA ASN A 125 13.37 16.06 10.36
C ASN A 125 13.64 17.15 11.41
N GLU A 126 14.08 18.30 10.97
CA GLU A 126 14.34 19.47 11.83
C GLU A 126 13.24 20.53 11.70
N GLY A 127 12.05 20.09 11.24
CA GLY A 127 10.87 20.92 11.00
C GLY A 127 10.91 21.69 9.68
N ALA A 128 9.72 21.98 9.13
CA ALA A 128 9.53 22.71 7.88
C ALA A 128 10.33 22.12 6.70
N LEU A 129 10.25 20.81 6.51
CA LEU A 129 10.89 20.01 5.45
C LEU A 129 12.43 20.17 5.40
N ARG A 130 13.07 20.51 6.50
CA ARG A 130 14.52 20.54 6.62
C ARG A 130 15.01 19.24 7.22
N PHE A 131 15.82 18.53 6.49
CA PHE A 131 16.32 17.22 6.90
C PHE A 131 17.84 17.23 7.09
N ARG A 132 18.30 16.67 8.22
CA ARG A 132 19.70 16.37 8.47
C ARG A 132 19.97 14.92 8.14
N LYS A 133 20.71 14.68 7.06
CA LYS A 133 21.08 13.32 6.63
C LYS A 133 22.17 12.74 7.53
N GLU A 134 21.99 11.48 7.91
CA GLU A 134 22.97 10.68 8.63
C GLU A 134 23.13 9.31 7.94
N PRO A 135 24.33 8.95 7.43
CA PRO A 135 24.61 7.61 6.95
C PRO A 135 24.43 6.60 8.10
N PHE A 136 23.75 5.48 7.84
CA PHE A 136 23.33 4.60 8.92
C PHE A 136 23.90 3.19 8.81
N SER A 137 23.56 2.45 7.77
CA SER A 137 24.06 1.10 7.54
C SER A 137 24.32 0.89 6.04
N SER A 138 24.77 -0.29 5.64
CA SER A 138 25.01 -0.60 4.22
C SER A 138 24.78 -2.07 3.94
N GLY A 139 24.49 -2.41 2.69
CA GLY A 139 24.50 -3.79 2.22
C GLY A 139 23.23 -4.34 1.61
N LYS A 140 22.80 -3.85 0.47
CA LYS A 140 21.73 -4.41 -0.38
C LYS A 140 20.37 -4.47 0.33
N THR A 141 20.00 -3.39 0.98
CA THR A 141 18.71 -3.24 1.66
C THR A 141 17.56 -3.32 0.66
N ARG A 142 16.51 -4.03 1.02
CA ARG A 142 15.26 -4.14 0.27
C ARG A 142 14.14 -3.42 1.00
N ASP A 143 13.49 -4.07 1.93
CA ASP A 143 12.40 -3.50 2.70
C ASP A 143 12.91 -2.74 3.93
N VAL A 144 12.23 -1.66 4.28
CA VAL A 144 12.52 -0.81 5.43
C VAL A 144 11.27 -0.70 6.29
N LYS A 145 11.39 -1.00 7.57
CA LYS A 145 10.30 -0.82 8.55
C LYS A 145 10.78 -0.07 9.78
N ILE A 146 9.89 0.74 10.30
CA ILE A 146 10.02 1.41 11.61
C ILE A 146 8.92 0.85 12.49
N VAL A 147 9.28 0.13 13.56
CA VAL A 147 8.34 -0.50 14.48
C VAL A 147 9.01 -0.77 15.82
N ASP A 148 8.31 -0.55 16.92
CA ASP A 148 8.79 -0.87 18.28
C ASP A 148 8.67 -2.38 18.51
N VAL A 149 9.77 -3.10 18.31
CA VAL A 149 9.81 -4.58 18.39
C VAL A 149 9.89 -5.09 19.81
N ASN A 150 10.55 -4.33 20.70
CA ASN A 150 10.82 -4.72 22.08
C ASN A 150 9.83 -4.13 23.09
N ALA A 151 8.85 -3.34 22.63
CA ALA A 151 7.82 -2.68 23.41
C ALA A 151 8.37 -1.71 24.47
N ASP A 152 9.49 -1.04 24.19
CA ASP A 152 10.08 -0.07 25.10
C ASP A 152 9.59 1.37 24.89
N GLY A 153 8.77 1.60 23.86
CA GLY A 153 8.18 2.88 23.50
C GLY A 153 9.00 3.70 22.50
N TRP A 154 10.11 3.15 22.02
CA TRP A 154 10.94 3.77 20.98
C TRP A 154 10.88 2.95 19.68
N PRO A 155 10.52 3.55 18.54
CA PRO A 155 10.48 2.82 17.29
C PRO A 155 11.87 2.38 16.85
N ASP A 156 12.00 1.11 16.51
CA ASP A 156 13.21 0.49 16.02
C ASP A 156 13.28 0.50 14.49
N ILE A 157 14.47 0.28 13.91
CA ILE A 157 14.65 0.18 12.47
C ILE A 157 14.96 -1.26 12.07
N LEU A 158 14.24 -1.76 11.05
CA LEU A 158 14.49 -3.07 10.45
C LEU A 158 14.74 -2.94 8.96
N PHE A 159 15.75 -3.68 8.49
CA PHE A 159 16.04 -3.84 7.07
C PHE A 159 15.99 -5.31 6.67
N THR A 160 15.36 -5.60 5.55
CA THR A 160 15.53 -6.89 4.89
C THR A 160 16.66 -6.84 3.90
N ARG A 161 17.19 -8.01 3.58
CA ARG A 161 18.21 -8.21 2.55
C ARG A 161 17.93 -9.50 1.82
N ASN A 162 18.17 -9.53 0.53
CA ASN A 162 17.85 -10.70 -0.29
C ASN A 162 18.55 -12.00 0.22
N THR A 163 19.71 -11.91 0.84
CA THR A 163 20.55 -13.06 1.18
C THR A 163 20.89 -13.22 2.65
N GLY A 164 20.09 -12.70 3.55
CA GLY A 164 20.39 -12.77 4.97
C GLY A 164 19.16 -12.76 5.86
N SER A 165 19.37 -12.95 7.16
CA SER A 165 18.35 -12.66 8.16
C SER A 165 18.14 -11.15 8.27
N LEU A 166 17.01 -10.77 8.87
CA LEU A 166 16.69 -9.37 9.17
C LEU A 166 17.84 -8.66 9.89
N ASN A 167 18.07 -7.41 9.52
CA ASN A 167 18.93 -6.52 10.28
C ASN A 167 18.03 -5.66 11.17
N TYR A 168 18.15 -5.88 12.46
CA TYR A 168 17.39 -5.21 13.49
C TYR A 168 18.28 -4.24 14.27
N PHE A 169 17.86 -3.00 14.35
CA PHE A 169 18.55 -1.93 15.05
C PHE A 169 17.61 -1.36 16.13
N GLU A 170 17.86 -1.76 17.37
CA GLU A 170 17.14 -1.31 18.54
C GLU A 170 17.45 0.16 18.85
N ASN A 171 16.42 0.98 18.93
CA ASN A 171 16.51 2.37 19.32
C ASN A 171 16.80 2.50 20.83
N GLN A 172 17.78 3.31 21.21
CA GLN A 172 18.17 3.50 22.60
C GLN A 172 17.52 4.73 23.24
N GLY A 173 16.60 5.40 22.53
CA GLY A 173 15.86 6.55 23.00
C GLY A 173 16.65 7.87 23.01
N ASP A 174 17.78 7.94 22.35
CA ASP A 174 18.62 9.13 22.29
C ASP A 174 19.24 9.38 20.89
N GLY A 175 18.54 8.91 19.84
CA GLY A 175 18.99 8.96 18.45
C GLY A 175 20.13 7.98 18.15
N ARG A 176 20.44 7.06 19.03
CA ARG A 176 21.42 5.99 18.83
C ARG A 176 20.74 4.66 18.68
N PHE A 177 21.29 3.81 17.81
CA PHE A 177 20.79 2.49 17.51
C PHE A 177 21.82 1.41 17.78
N ALA A 178 21.39 0.32 18.38
CA ALA A 178 22.21 -0.84 18.66
C ALA A 178 21.77 -2.03 17.81
N ARG A 179 22.67 -2.55 16.97
CA ARG A 179 22.36 -3.75 16.20
C ARG A 179 22.10 -4.94 17.12
N ARG A 180 20.98 -5.62 16.93
CA ARG A 180 20.53 -6.78 17.70
C ARG A 180 20.16 -7.95 16.79
N VAL A 181 19.83 -9.06 17.39
CA VAL A 181 19.32 -10.26 16.72
C VAL A 181 17.92 -10.54 17.25
N LEU A 182 16.99 -10.91 16.39
CA LEU A 182 15.68 -11.42 16.78
C LEU A 182 15.77 -12.93 16.98
N PRO A 183 15.74 -13.43 18.26
CA PRO A 183 15.92 -14.84 18.52
C PRO A 183 14.79 -15.66 17.90
N GLY A 184 15.11 -16.66 17.08
CA GLY A 184 14.15 -17.50 16.37
C GLY A 184 13.84 -17.03 14.94
N VAL A 185 14.20 -15.82 14.55
CA VAL A 185 14.07 -15.32 13.17
C VAL A 185 15.37 -15.60 12.41
N SER A 186 15.33 -16.52 11.45
CA SER A 186 16.55 -16.98 10.78
C SER A 186 16.42 -17.12 9.25
N ALA A 187 15.20 -17.21 8.73
CA ALA A 187 15.00 -17.33 7.28
C ALA A 187 15.38 -16.02 6.58
N PRO A 188 15.94 -16.09 5.37
CA PRO A 188 16.08 -14.91 4.52
C PRO A 188 14.72 -14.28 4.26
N ALA A 189 14.66 -12.95 4.35
CA ALA A 189 13.46 -12.20 4.11
C ALA A 189 13.73 -11.12 3.06
N TYR A 190 12.86 -11.05 2.06
CA TYR A 190 12.86 -9.97 1.08
C TYR A 190 11.90 -8.86 1.50
N VAL A 191 10.72 -9.24 1.92
CA VAL A 191 9.67 -8.36 2.45
C VAL A 191 9.22 -8.86 3.82
N VAL A 192 8.84 -7.92 4.69
CA VAL A 192 8.34 -8.20 6.05
C VAL A 192 7.18 -7.28 6.42
N ASN A 193 6.32 -7.73 7.33
CA ASN A 193 5.35 -6.86 7.96
C ASN A 193 4.99 -7.36 9.37
N TRP A 194 4.43 -6.47 10.20
CA TRP A 194 4.18 -6.69 11.62
C TRP A 194 2.73 -6.37 11.99
N ALA A 195 2.11 -7.23 12.79
CA ALA A 195 0.81 -6.99 13.42
C ALA A 195 0.62 -7.97 14.60
N ASP A 196 -0.31 -7.70 15.49
CA ASP A 196 -0.81 -8.67 16.45
C ASP A 196 -1.73 -9.66 15.71
N LEU A 197 -1.15 -10.77 15.26
CA LEU A 197 -1.83 -11.74 14.40
C LEU A 197 -2.53 -12.85 15.18
N ASP A 198 -2.19 -13.05 16.44
CA ASP A 198 -2.82 -14.07 17.27
C ASP A 198 -3.73 -13.51 18.38
N GLY A 199 -3.73 -12.20 18.56
CA GLY A 199 -4.62 -11.48 19.46
C GLY A 199 -4.16 -11.52 20.92
N ASP A 200 -2.87 -11.73 21.19
CA ASP A 200 -2.30 -11.76 22.54
C ASP A 200 -1.75 -10.40 23.00
N GLY A 201 -1.72 -9.42 22.11
CA GLY A 201 -1.39 -8.01 22.36
C GLY A 201 0.07 -7.65 22.09
N ASP A 202 0.92 -8.60 21.65
CA ASP A 202 2.26 -8.27 21.14
C ASP A 202 2.30 -8.32 19.60
N LEU A 203 3.40 -7.86 19.01
CA LEU A 203 3.53 -7.82 17.55
C LEU A 203 4.23 -9.09 17.05
N ASP A 204 3.52 -9.81 16.19
CA ASP A 204 4.02 -10.92 15.40
C ASP A 204 4.65 -10.44 14.10
N LEU A 205 5.43 -11.31 13.47
CA LEU A 205 6.15 -11.02 12.24
C LEU A 205 5.76 -12.01 11.13
N VAL A 206 5.51 -11.49 9.94
CA VAL A 206 5.48 -12.31 8.71
C VAL A 206 6.64 -11.89 7.81
N THR A 207 7.37 -12.89 7.31
CA THR A 207 8.44 -12.70 6.33
C THR A 207 8.18 -13.51 5.09
N ALA A 208 8.61 -13.01 3.94
CA ALA A 208 8.58 -13.78 2.70
C ALA A 208 9.87 -13.59 1.89
N SER A 209 10.28 -14.65 1.21
CA SER A 209 11.45 -14.65 0.32
C SER A 209 11.06 -14.21 -1.09
N TYR A 210 12.07 -13.76 -1.85
CA TYR A 210 11.98 -13.58 -3.30
C TYR A 210 12.92 -14.59 -3.95
N ASP A 211 12.39 -15.77 -4.29
CA ASP A 211 13.18 -16.96 -4.63
C ASP A 211 14.03 -16.78 -5.88
N ALA A 212 13.52 -16.08 -6.90
CA ALA A 212 14.25 -15.79 -8.13
C ALA A 212 15.48 -14.88 -7.86
N GLY A 213 15.33 -13.89 -6.99
CA GLY A 213 16.43 -13.04 -6.54
C GLY A 213 17.48 -13.81 -5.74
N LEU A 214 17.05 -14.73 -4.86
CA LEU A 214 17.95 -15.62 -4.13
C LEU A 214 18.78 -16.50 -5.05
N LEU A 215 18.19 -17.06 -6.11
CA LEU A 215 18.89 -17.86 -7.11
C LEU A 215 19.98 -17.06 -7.81
N THR A 216 19.68 -15.84 -8.19
CA THR A 216 20.62 -14.95 -8.88
C THR A 216 21.77 -14.54 -7.98
N ASP A 217 21.51 -14.07 -6.78
CA ASP A 217 22.53 -13.57 -5.86
C ASP A 217 23.44 -14.68 -5.32
N ARG A 218 22.94 -15.90 -5.19
CA ARG A 218 23.72 -17.06 -4.73
C ARG A 218 24.29 -17.93 -5.86
N GLY A 219 23.84 -17.71 -7.08
CA GLY A 219 24.43 -18.29 -8.31
C GLY A 219 24.33 -19.81 -8.45
N ASN A 220 23.60 -20.52 -7.59
CA ASN A 220 23.56 -21.98 -7.60
C ASN A 220 22.28 -22.53 -6.96
N GLU A 221 21.49 -23.26 -7.73
CA GLU A 221 20.25 -23.92 -7.26
C GLU A 221 20.45 -24.85 -6.07
N TYR A 222 21.61 -25.52 -5.99
CA TYR A 222 21.94 -26.42 -4.88
C TYR A 222 22.08 -25.65 -3.55
N ILE A 223 22.67 -24.47 -3.58
CA ILE A 223 22.83 -23.60 -2.40
C ILE A 223 21.45 -23.06 -1.99
N VAL A 224 20.62 -22.64 -2.93
CA VAL A 224 19.26 -22.15 -2.67
C VAL A 224 18.37 -23.26 -2.12
N GLY A 225 18.51 -24.49 -2.61
CA GLY A 225 17.79 -25.65 -2.06
C GLY A 225 18.14 -26.01 -0.62
N SER A 226 19.27 -25.50 -0.09
CA SER A 226 19.68 -25.68 1.32
C SER A 226 19.23 -24.56 2.25
N VAL A 227 18.60 -23.48 1.73
CA VAL A 227 18.15 -22.31 2.48
C VAL A 227 16.66 -22.41 2.73
N GLN A 228 16.23 -22.07 3.93
CA GLN A 228 14.79 -21.88 4.21
C GLN A 228 14.28 -20.71 3.36
N ARG A 229 13.21 -20.94 2.59
CA ARG A 229 12.59 -19.97 1.70
C ARG A 229 11.08 -20.17 1.71
N GLY A 230 10.32 -19.18 1.25
CA GLY A 230 8.88 -19.19 1.24
C GLY A 230 8.29 -18.14 2.16
N VAL A 231 7.12 -18.40 2.71
CA VAL A 231 6.41 -17.52 3.63
C VAL A 231 6.45 -18.11 5.03
N PHE A 232 6.83 -17.28 6.01
CA PHE A 232 6.94 -17.68 7.41
C PHE A 232 6.18 -16.71 8.31
N TYR A 233 5.36 -17.27 9.16
CA TYR A 233 4.76 -16.60 10.32
C TYR A 233 5.66 -16.84 11.53
N TYR A 234 5.97 -15.81 12.26
CA TYR A 234 6.74 -15.83 13.50
C TYR A 234 5.90 -15.27 14.64
N GLU A 235 5.39 -16.16 15.48
CA GLU A 235 4.70 -15.81 16.71
C GLU A 235 5.71 -15.29 17.73
N ASN A 236 5.44 -14.10 18.25
CA ASN A 236 6.23 -13.52 19.31
C ASN A 236 5.92 -14.23 20.64
N LEU A 237 6.93 -14.63 21.35
CA LEU A 237 6.81 -15.26 22.68
C LEU A 237 7.57 -14.43 23.74
N GLY A 238 7.71 -13.14 23.50
CA GLY A 238 8.47 -12.20 24.30
C GLY A 238 9.99 -12.35 24.13
N ALA A 239 10.57 -13.41 24.65
CA ALA A 239 12.02 -13.63 24.59
C ALA A 239 12.53 -14.21 23.25
N ARG A 240 11.64 -14.69 22.39
CA ARG A 240 11.97 -15.33 21.11
C ARG A 240 10.75 -15.45 20.23
N PHE A 241 10.98 -15.63 18.94
CA PHE A 241 9.96 -15.93 17.94
C PHE A 241 9.84 -17.44 17.67
N ARG A 242 8.62 -17.92 17.48
CA ARG A 242 8.31 -19.28 17.05
C ARG A 242 7.89 -19.31 15.59
N MET A 243 8.72 -19.90 14.75
CA MET A 243 8.50 -19.95 13.31
C MET A 243 7.47 -21.02 12.92
N THR A 244 6.53 -20.67 12.07
CA THR A 244 5.63 -21.56 11.32
C THR A 244 5.80 -21.30 9.82
N SER A 245 6.08 -22.36 9.04
CA SER A 245 6.14 -22.25 7.57
C SER A 245 4.72 -22.29 7.00
N LEU A 246 4.32 -21.23 6.29
CA LEU A 246 3.04 -21.14 5.58
C LEU A 246 3.17 -21.61 4.13
N SER A 247 4.30 -21.30 3.48
CA SER A 247 4.65 -21.79 2.15
C SER A 247 6.15 -22.07 2.07
N THR A 248 6.55 -22.99 1.20
CA THR A 248 7.95 -23.34 0.93
C THR A 248 8.52 -22.62 -0.29
N THR A 249 7.71 -21.79 -0.96
CA THR A 249 8.09 -20.98 -2.12
C THR A 249 7.43 -19.61 -2.00
N ALA A 250 8.12 -18.57 -2.46
CA ALA A 250 7.57 -17.23 -2.60
C ALA A 250 8.35 -16.42 -3.65
N GLN A 251 7.65 -15.50 -4.29
CA GLN A 251 8.20 -14.42 -5.12
C GLN A 251 7.70 -13.08 -4.56
N ALA A 252 7.77 -12.95 -3.24
CA ALA A 252 7.02 -11.93 -2.54
C ALA A 252 7.67 -10.55 -2.61
N LEU A 253 6.86 -9.54 -2.94
CA LEU A 253 7.21 -8.13 -2.95
C LEU A 253 6.33 -7.30 -2.02
N ALA A 254 5.19 -7.84 -1.56
CA ALA A 254 4.27 -7.16 -0.66
C ALA A 254 3.67 -8.13 0.37
N ILE A 255 3.43 -7.64 1.59
CA ILE A 255 2.67 -8.32 2.66
C ILE A 255 1.70 -7.30 3.25
N LEU A 256 0.42 -7.67 3.31
CA LEU A 256 -0.64 -6.87 3.92
C LEU A 256 -1.43 -7.74 4.91
N PHE A 257 -2.05 -7.11 5.92
CA PHE A 257 -2.85 -7.79 6.92
C PHE A 257 -4.32 -7.30 6.93
N PRO A 258 -5.09 -7.60 5.85
CA PRO A 258 -6.51 -7.29 5.80
C PRO A 258 -7.33 -8.27 6.64
N ASP A 259 -8.55 -7.88 7.01
CA ASP A 259 -9.58 -8.81 7.51
C ASP A 259 -10.33 -9.40 6.31
N LEU A 260 -9.84 -10.52 5.79
CA LEU A 260 -10.37 -11.13 4.57
C LEU A 260 -11.71 -11.84 4.79
N ASN A 261 -11.99 -12.26 6.01
CA ASN A 261 -13.15 -13.08 6.33
C ASN A 261 -14.21 -12.34 7.18
N ASP A 262 -13.95 -11.05 7.55
CA ASP A 262 -14.83 -10.18 8.34
C ASP A 262 -15.07 -10.70 9.77
N ASP A 263 -14.02 -11.26 10.37
CA ASP A 263 -14.06 -11.74 11.76
C ASP A 263 -13.44 -10.73 12.76
N GLY A 264 -12.99 -9.57 12.26
CA GLY A 264 -12.43 -8.46 13.04
C GLY A 264 -10.96 -8.65 13.41
N ARG A 265 -10.27 -9.63 12.82
CA ARG A 265 -8.85 -9.94 13.05
C ARG A 265 -8.06 -9.85 11.74
N PRO A 266 -6.78 -9.48 11.82
CA PRO A 266 -5.93 -9.44 10.65
C PRO A 266 -5.65 -10.86 10.12
N ASP A 267 -5.79 -11.04 8.80
CA ASP A 267 -5.38 -12.21 8.03
C ASP A 267 -4.07 -11.89 7.29
N ILE A 268 -3.45 -12.89 6.65
CA ILE A 268 -2.19 -12.71 5.93
C ILE A 268 -2.46 -12.73 4.43
N LEU A 269 -2.03 -11.67 3.72
CA LEU A 269 -2.04 -11.58 2.27
C LEU A 269 -0.62 -11.32 1.77
N VAL A 270 -0.13 -12.16 0.85
CA VAL A 270 1.22 -12.06 0.27
C VAL A 270 1.11 -11.91 -1.24
N GLY A 271 1.64 -10.80 -1.75
CA GLY A 271 1.72 -10.50 -3.17
C GLY A 271 2.98 -11.07 -3.79
N ASN A 272 2.82 -11.88 -4.83
CA ASN A 272 3.90 -12.54 -5.54
C ASN A 272 4.11 -11.97 -6.94
N ASP A 273 5.34 -12.07 -7.42
CA ASP A 273 5.76 -11.73 -8.78
C ASP A 273 5.75 -12.98 -9.67
N PHE A 274 5.68 -12.79 -10.99
CA PHE A 274 5.67 -13.84 -12.03
C PHE A 274 4.48 -14.82 -11.94
N ASP A 275 4.71 -16.05 -12.38
CA ASP A 275 3.68 -17.10 -12.49
C ASP A 275 3.26 -17.70 -11.12
N LEU A 276 3.73 -17.15 -10.00
CA LEU A 276 3.31 -17.58 -8.67
C LEU A 276 2.12 -16.74 -8.22
N PRO A 277 0.92 -17.32 -8.04
CA PRO A 277 -0.24 -16.57 -7.58
C PRO A 277 -0.05 -15.98 -6.19
N ASP A 278 -0.76 -14.90 -5.91
CA ASP A 278 -0.86 -14.34 -4.57
C ASP A 278 -1.45 -15.36 -3.60
N MET A 279 -0.98 -15.30 -2.36
CA MET A 279 -1.34 -16.26 -1.33
C MET A 279 -2.02 -15.56 -0.16
N ALA A 280 -3.10 -16.16 0.34
CA ALA A 280 -3.82 -15.66 1.50
C ALA A 280 -4.03 -16.75 2.55
N TRP A 281 -3.91 -16.40 3.82
CA TRP A 281 -4.22 -17.26 4.95
C TRP A 281 -5.13 -16.52 5.92
N VAL A 282 -6.22 -17.18 6.31
CA VAL A 282 -7.10 -16.70 7.37
C VAL A 282 -6.81 -17.42 8.68
N ARG A 283 -7.01 -16.71 9.80
CA ARG A 283 -6.84 -17.30 11.13
C ARG A 283 -7.90 -18.38 11.36
N ASP A 284 -7.48 -19.58 11.75
CA ASP A 284 -8.37 -20.73 12.05
C ASP A 284 -7.97 -21.34 13.40
N GLY A 285 -8.64 -20.92 14.45
CA GLY A 285 -8.28 -21.26 15.82
C GLY A 285 -6.87 -20.76 16.17
N ALA A 286 -5.97 -21.68 16.54
CA ALA A 286 -4.57 -21.36 16.82
C ALA A 286 -3.64 -21.48 15.60
N GLY A 287 -4.19 -21.75 14.41
CA GLY A 287 -3.42 -21.97 13.17
C GLY A 287 -3.83 -21.07 12.04
N TRP A 288 -3.31 -21.38 10.85
CA TRP A 288 -3.57 -20.67 9.60
C TRP A 288 -4.19 -21.63 8.58
N ARG A 289 -5.22 -21.17 7.90
CA ARG A 289 -5.85 -21.92 6.78
C ARG A 289 -5.64 -21.13 5.49
N GLU A 290 -5.02 -21.78 4.52
CA GLU A 290 -4.86 -21.22 3.17
C GLU A 290 -6.24 -20.88 2.60
N SER A 291 -6.39 -19.68 2.06
CA SER A 291 -7.66 -19.10 1.65
C SER A 291 -7.59 -18.21 0.41
N SER A 292 -6.58 -18.40 -0.44
CA SER A 292 -6.38 -17.60 -1.68
C SER A 292 -7.59 -17.68 -2.62
N HIS A 293 -8.46 -18.69 -2.46
CA HIS A 293 -9.72 -18.79 -3.20
C HIS A 293 -10.73 -17.67 -2.93
N LEU A 294 -10.49 -16.85 -1.88
CA LEU A 294 -11.26 -15.63 -1.62
C LEU A 294 -10.99 -14.56 -2.67
N LEU A 295 -9.81 -14.55 -3.30
CA LEU A 295 -9.44 -13.64 -4.36
C LEU A 295 -9.91 -14.21 -5.70
N VAL A 296 -10.94 -13.62 -6.31
CA VAL A 296 -11.48 -14.09 -7.60
C VAL A 296 -10.56 -13.69 -8.76
N SER A 297 -9.89 -12.54 -8.61
CA SER A 297 -8.85 -12.07 -9.53
C SER A 297 -7.69 -11.54 -8.69
N MET A 298 -6.48 -11.63 -9.24
CA MET A 298 -5.26 -11.08 -8.64
C MET A 298 -4.33 -10.61 -9.76
N THR A 299 -3.37 -9.77 -9.45
CA THR A 299 -2.33 -9.36 -10.38
C THR A 299 -1.47 -10.55 -10.79
N HIS A 300 -0.84 -10.48 -11.96
CA HIS A 300 0.16 -11.46 -12.37
C HIS A 300 1.49 -11.22 -11.66
N SER A 301 1.83 -9.96 -11.43
CA SER A 301 3.07 -9.54 -10.77
C SER A 301 2.73 -8.48 -9.73
N THR A 302 2.38 -8.91 -8.53
CA THR A 302 2.01 -7.99 -7.45
C THR A 302 3.24 -7.25 -6.95
N MET A 303 3.38 -5.97 -7.35
CA MET A 303 4.47 -5.12 -6.88
C MET A 303 4.18 -4.57 -5.49
N SER A 304 2.97 -4.14 -5.22
CA SER A 304 2.58 -3.54 -3.93
C SER A 304 1.13 -3.84 -3.58
N TYR A 305 0.84 -3.81 -2.28
CA TYR A 305 -0.51 -3.77 -1.73
C TYR A 305 -0.70 -2.51 -0.88
N ASP A 306 -1.88 -1.92 -0.98
CA ASP A 306 -2.42 -1.00 0.00
C ASP A 306 -3.92 -1.23 0.19
N GLN A 307 -4.48 -0.82 1.33
CA GLN A 307 -5.92 -0.89 1.60
C GLN A 307 -6.45 0.43 2.13
N ALA A 308 -7.67 0.76 1.73
CA ALA A 308 -8.42 1.89 2.26
C ALA A 308 -9.91 1.71 2.02
N ASP A 309 -10.74 2.38 2.80
CA ASP A 309 -12.16 2.56 2.56
C ASP A 309 -12.31 3.65 1.49
N VAL A 310 -12.41 3.25 0.23
CA VAL A 310 -12.34 4.18 -0.91
C VAL A 310 -13.70 4.82 -1.23
N ASP A 311 -14.80 4.24 -0.75
CA ASP A 311 -16.16 4.78 -0.97
C ASP A 311 -16.88 5.18 0.32
N ASN A 312 -16.17 5.13 1.45
CA ASN A 312 -16.64 5.47 2.78
C ASN A 312 -17.86 4.62 3.22
N ASP A 313 -17.87 3.33 2.82
CA ASP A 313 -18.91 2.37 3.23
C ASP A 313 -18.57 1.62 4.53
N GLY A 314 -17.35 1.83 5.05
CA GLY A 314 -16.84 1.22 6.28
C GLY A 314 -16.17 -0.14 6.07
N VAL A 315 -15.91 -0.53 4.83
CA VAL A 315 -15.15 -1.72 4.45
C VAL A 315 -13.89 -1.29 3.71
N PHE A 316 -12.77 -1.98 3.92
CA PHE A 316 -11.55 -1.68 3.18
C PHE A 316 -11.52 -2.42 1.84
N GLU A 317 -11.25 -1.68 0.76
CA GLU A 317 -10.81 -2.21 -0.52
C GLU A 317 -9.31 -2.40 -0.51
N ILE A 318 -8.84 -3.38 -1.30
CA ILE A 318 -7.41 -3.71 -1.44
C ILE A 318 -6.97 -3.38 -2.86
N PHE A 319 -5.98 -2.52 -3.01
CA PHE A 319 -5.36 -2.23 -4.30
C PHE A 319 -4.04 -2.96 -4.44
N ALA A 320 -3.86 -3.63 -5.59
CA ALA A 320 -2.58 -4.21 -5.98
C ALA A 320 -2.10 -3.60 -7.29
N ALA A 321 -0.83 -3.21 -7.32
CA ALA A 321 -0.19 -2.65 -8.50
C ALA A 321 0.49 -3.74 -9.33
N ASP A 322 0.33 -3.64 -10.65
CA ASP A 322 0.98 -4.46 -11.68
C ASP A 322 1.35 -3.57 -12.88
N MET A 323 1.96 -4.15 -13.87
CA MET A 323 2.45 -3.45 -15.06
C MET A 323 1.40 -3.43 -16.16
N LYS A 324 0.75 -2.29 -16.35
CA LYS A 324 -0.14 -2.01 -17.48
C LYS A 324 -0.07 -0.53 -17.83
N PRO A 325 0.15 -0.16 -19.11
CA PRO A 325 0.10 1.23 -19.52
C PRO A 325 -1.22 1.89 -19.14
N TYR A 326 -1.16 3.17 -18.83
CA TYR A 326 -2.37 3.96 -18.62
C TYR A 326 -3.24 3.94 -19.89
N PRO A 327 -4.58 3.87 -19.80
CA PRO A 327 -5.47 3.83 -20.94
C PRO A 327 -5.24 4.99 -21.92
N GLY A 328 -4.98 4.65 -23.18
CA GLY A 328 -4.67 5.61 -24.25
C GLY A 328 -3.18 5.77 -24.56
N GLU A 329 -2.29 5.22 -23.76
CA GLU A 329 -0.86 5.14 -24.07
C GLU A 329 -0.56 3.86 -24.87
N PRO A 330 0.21 3.94 -25.96
CA PRO A 330 0.47 2.77 -26.79
C PRO A 330 1.44 1.81 -26.09
N MET A 331 1.05 0.58 -25.86
CA MET A 331 1.91 -0.50 -25.36
C MET A 331 3.13 -0.77 -26.27
N ALA A 332 3.06 -0.37 -27.54
CA ALA A 332 4.15 -0.56 -28.50
C ALA A 332 5.48 0.15 -28.15
N GLY A 333 5.44 1.13 -27.22
CA GLY A 333 6.65 1.76 -26.68
C GLY A 333 7.33 0.96 -25.58
N TRP A 334 6.61 0.06 -24.91
CA TRP A 334 7.11 -0.63 -23.75
C TRP A 334 8.06 -1.76 -24.10
N MET A 335 7.61 -2.71 -24.90
CA MET A 335 8.49 -3.80 -25.32
C MET A 335 7.94 -4.56 -26.54
N PRO A 336 8.74 -4.74 -27.59
CA PRO A 336 8.44 -5.75 -28.62
C PRO A 336 8.33 -7.18 -28.04
N MET A 337 8.95 -7.44 -26.88
CA MET A 337 8.91 -8.74 -26.20
C MET A 337 7.70 -8.93 -25.30
N MET A 338 7.17 -7.88 -24.66
CA MET A 338 5.97 -8.01 -23.80
C MET A 338 4.74 -8.37 -24.61
N GLU A 339 4.60 -7.84 -25.82
CA GLU A 339 3.52 -8.24 -26.73
C GLU A 339 3.58 -9.74 -27.05
N ALA A 340 4.78 -10.29 -27.24
CA ALA A 340 5.00 -11.72 -27.46
C ALA A 340 4.79 -12.55 -26.17
N MET A 341 5.22 -12.04 -25.01
CA MET A 341 4.97 -12.66 -23.71
C MET A 341 3.49 -12.63 -23.35
N MET A 342 2.81 -11.49 -23.51
CA MET A 342 1.36 -11.36 -23.28
C MET A 342 0.54 -12.24 -24.21
N VAL A 343 0.89 -12.33 -25.50
CA VAL A 343 0.24 -13.27 -26.43
C VAL A 343 0.47 -14.72 -26.01
N GLY A 344 1.67 -15.06 -25.52
CA GLY A 344 1.99 -16.38 -24.97
C GLY A 344 1.18 -16.68 -23.70
N MET A 345 1.10 -15.73 -22.78
CA MET A 345 0.34 -15.83 -21.53
C MET A 345 -1.18 -15.90 -21.79
N VAL A 346 -1.73 -15.06 -22.66
CA VAL A 346 -3.16 -15.10 -23.04
C VAL A 346 -3.52 -16.42 -23.70
N GLN A 347 -2.62 -17.03 -24.45
CA GLN A 347 -2.85 -18.37 -25.03
C GLN A 347 -2.67 -19.51 -24.03
N ALA A 348 -1.87 -19.33 -22.98
CA ALA A 348 -1.67 -20.31 -21.91
C ALA A 348 -2.71 -20.22 -20.79
N ARG A 349 -3.51 -19.14 -20.72
CA ARG A 349 -4.56 -19.00 -19.70
C ARG A 349 -5.54 -20.16 -19.77
N VAL A 350 -5.43 -21.03 -18.79
CA VAL A 350 -6.50 -21.95 -18.44
C VAL A 350 -7.65 -21.07 -17.93
N ALA A 351 -8.88 -21.35 -18.32
CA ALA A 351 -10.08 -20.58 -17.95
C ALA A 351 -10.35 -20.46 -16.41
N ALA A 352 -9.45 -20.95 -15.59
CA ALA A 352 -9.48 -20.93 -14.12
C ALA A 352 -8.29 -20.19 -13.49
N ASP A 353 -7.41 -19.54 -14.28
CA ASP A 353 -6.29 -18.76 -13.74
C ASP A 353 -6.80 -17.41 -13.25
N PRO A 354 -6.67 -17.07 -11.94
CA PRO A 354 -7.11 -15.79 -11.40
C PRO A 354 -6.16 -14.63 -11.72
N GLN A 355 -4.94 -14.87 -12.23
CA GLN A 355 -3.93 -13.85 -12.47
C GLN A 355 -4.22 -13.05 -13.74
N ILE A 356 -4.15 -11.72 -13.63
CA ILE A 356 -4.33 -10.77 -14.73
C ILE A 356 -3.19 -9.75 -14.73
N MET A 357 -2.71 -9.35 -15.92
CA MET A 357 -1.65 -8.35 -16.07
C MET A 357 -2.22 -6.93 -16.08
N GLU A 358 -2.76 -6.50 -14.95
CA GLU A 358 -3.28 -5.15 -14.71
C GLU A 358 -3.37 -4.90 -13.21
N ASN A 359 -3.43 -3.64 -12.81
CA ASN A 359 -3.77 -3.31 -11.43
C ASN A 359 -5.13 -3.90 -11.07
N VAL A 360 -5.30 -4.31 -9.83
CA VAL A 360 -6.60 -4.74 -9.32
C VAL A 360 -7.03 -3.86 -8.14
N LEU A 361 -8.31 -3.55 -8.08
CA LEU A 361 -9.00 -3.00 -6.93
C LEU A 361 -9.98 -4.07 -6.45
N LEU A 362 -9.63 -4.74 -5.38
CA LEU A 362 -10.38 -5.85 -4.82
C LEU A 362 -11.45 -5.33 -3.88
N VAL A 363 -12.70 -5.47 -4.29
CA VAL A 363 -13.89 -5.10 -3.51
C VAL A 363 -14.57 -6.35 -3.02
N ARG A 364 -14.95 -6.38 -1.75
CA ARG A 364 -15.60 -7.53 -1.14
C ARG A 364 -17.05 -7.65 -1.59
N GLY A 365 -17.37 -8.76 -2.26
CA GLY A 365 -18.73 -9.06 -2.70
C GLY A 365 -19.62 -9.65 -1.60
N ALA A 366 -20.91 -9.67 -1.83
CA ALA A 366 -21.90 -10.27 -0.92
C ALA A 366 -21.69 -11.78 -0.68
N ASP A 367 -20.91 -12.45 -1.51
CA ASP A 367 -20.51 -13.85 -1.35
C ASP A 367 -19.25 -14.04 -0.46
N GLY A 368 -18.73 -12.94 0.10
CA GLY A 368 -17.54 -12.90 0.94
C GLY A 368 -16.21 -13.02 0.18
N ARG A 369 -16.25 -13.02 -1.16
CA ARG A 369 -15.04 -13.04 -1.99
C ARG A 369 -14.71 -11.66 -2.53
N TYR A 370 -13.45 -11.49 -2.93
CA TYR A 370 -12.93 -10.23 -3.47
C TYR A 370 -12.92 -10.24 -5.00
N TRP A 371 -13.55 -9.24 -5.60
CA TRP A 371 -13.73 -9.08 -7.03
C TRP A 371 -12.98 -7.85 -7.52
N ASN A 372 -12.27 -7.98 -8.65
CA ASN A 372 -11.59 -6.83 -9.24
C ASN A 372 -12.59 -5.84 -9.86
N GLN A 373 -12.53 -4.59 -9.40
CA GLN A 373 -13.30 -3.47 -9.94
C GLN A 373 -12.41 -2.35 -10.52
N ALA A 374 -11.08 -2.53 -10.60
CA ALA A 374 -10.16 -1.51 -11.11
C ALA A 374 -10.55 -0.95 -12.49
N PRO A 375 -11.06 -1.76 -13.46
CA PRO A 375 -11.51 -1.21 -14.75
C PRO A 375 -12.71 -0.25 -14.63
N ASP A 376 -13.67 -0.56 -13.76
CA ASP A 376 -14.85 0.28 -13.53
C ASP A 376 -14.50 1.57 -12.81
N TRP A 377 -13.46 1.53 -11.96
CA TRP A 377 -12.95 2.67 -11.23
C TRP A 377 -11.88 3.48 -11.97
N GLY A 378 -11.41 3.00 -13.15
CA GLY A 378 -10.45 3.69 -14.01
C GLY A 378 -9.01 3.65 -13.51
N VAL A 379 -8.62 2.63 -12.74
CA VAL A 379 -7.28 2.44 -12.16
C VAL A 379 -6.61 1.12 -12.55
N ASP A 380 -7.15 0.42 -13.54
CA ASP A 380 -6.63 -0.85 -14.05
C ASP A 380 -5.26 -0.77 -14.73
N GLY A 381 -4.78 0.44 -15.05
CA GLY A 381 -3.46 0.69 -15.64
C GLY A 381 -2.92 2.03 -15.21
N ALA A 382 -1.67 2.05 -14.76
CA ALA A 382 -0.98 3.25 -14.29
C ALA A 382 0.42 3.43 -14.87
N GLY A 383 0.97 2.43 -15.55
CA GLY A 383 2.34 2.36 -16.02
C GLY A 383 3.05 1.10 -15.53
N TRP A 384 4.37 1.07 -15.61
CA TRP A 384 5.18 0.04 -14.94
C TRP A 384 5.27 0.36 -13.45
N ALA A 385 4.20 -0.02 -12.75
CA ALA A 385 3.96 0.38 -11.38
C ALA A 385 4.84 -0.40 -10.38
N TRP A 386 5.25 0.29 -9.31
CA TRP A 386 5.96 -0.29 -8.18
C TRP A 386 5.19 -0.07 -6.89
N SER A 387 5.30 1.10 -6.26
CA SER A 387 4.55 1.41 -5.06
C SER A 387 3.25 2.12 -5.41
N SER A 388 2.19 1.75 -4.72
CA SER A 388 0.90 2.44 -4.75
C SER A 388 0.44 2.69 -3.32
N LYS A 389 -0.12 3.87 -3.05
CA LYS A 389 -0.68 4.22 -1.74
C LYS A 389 -1.92 5.07 -1.87
N PHE A 390 -2.84 4.83 -0.93
CA PHE A 390 -4.01 5.67 -0.71
C PHE A 390 -3.72 6.77 0.32
N GLY A 391 -4.27 7.97 0.10
CA GLY A 391 -4.22 9.10 1.02
C GLY A 391 -5.18 10.18 0.58
N ASP A 392 -5.82 10.86 1.52
CA ASP A 392 -6.69 12.01 1.21
C ASP A 392 -5.80 13.25 0.96
N LEU A 393 -5.33 13.38 -0.29
CA LEU A 393 -4.33 14.38 -0.68
C LEU A 393 -4.92 15.79 -0.78
N ASN A 394 -6.23 15.91 -1.02
CA ASN A 394 -6.92 17.18 -1.22
C ASN A 394 -7.83 17.58 -0.05
N LEU A 395 -7.89 16.76 1.00
CA LEU A 395 -8.70 16.94 2.20
C LEU A 395 -10.21 17.02 1.90
N ASP A 396 -10.71 16.22 0.95
CA ASP A 396 -12.14 16.20 0.60
C ASP A 396 -12.92 15.06 1.28
N GLY A 397 -12.25 14.24 2.12
CA GLY A 397 -12.81 13.13 2.89
C GLY A 397 -12.72 11.78 2.20
N TYR A 398 -12.29 11.73 0.93
CA TYR A 398 -12.08 10.50 0.19
C TYR A 398 -10.60 10.30 -0.08
N VAL A 399 -10.13 9.06 0.03
CA VAL A 399 -8.72 8.77 -0.25
C VAL A 399 -8.46 8.77 -1.75
N ASP A 400 -7.41 9.48 -2.15
CA ASP A 400 -6.85 9.48 -3.50
C ASP A 400 -5.83 8.35 -3.66
N LEU A 401 -5.40 8.05 -4.88
CA LEU A 401 -4.39 7.04 -5.17
C LEU A 401 -3.18 7.67 -5.85
N TYR A 402 -1.98 7.35 -5.36
CA TYR A 402 -0.74 7.68 -6.04
C TYR A 402 0.06 6.44 -6.36
N VAL A 403 0.59 6.35 -7.59
CA VAL A 403 1.35 5.22 -8.12
C VAL A 403 2.69 5.72 -8.67
N VAL A 404 3.79 5.09 -8.24
CA VAL A 404 5.13 5.39 -8.73
C VAL A 404 5.55 4.38 -9.80
N ASN A 405 6.15 4.87 -10.89
CA ASN A 405 6.42 4.14 -12.11
C ASN A 405 7.89 4.17 -12.50
N GLY A 406 8.19 3.48 -13.59
CA GLY A 406 9.47 3.46 -14.28
C GLY A 406 10.28 2.19 -14.04
N MET A 407 11.05 1.78 -15.03
CA MET A 407 11.86 0.58 -14.96
C MET A 407 13.21 0.81 -15.61
N ILE A 408 14.26 0.33 -14.96
CA ILE A 408 15.62 0.28 -15.48
C ILE A 408 16.05 -1.18 -15.48
N GLU A 409 16.36 -1.74 -16.66
CA GLU A 409 16.95 -3.07 -16.78
C GLU A 409 17.66 -3.22 -18.14
N GLU A 410 18.89 -3.71 -18.11
CA GLU A 410 19.79 -3.70 -19.27
C GLU A 410 19.28 -4.56 -20.44
N ARG A 411 18.70 -5.72 -20.15
CA ARG A 411 18.28 -6.68 -21.19
C ARG A 411 16.87 -6.39 -21.71
N LEU A 412 15.93 -6.14 -20.80
CA LEU A 412 14.52 -5.86 -21.14
C LEU A 412 14.41 -4.58 -21.97
N PHE A 413 15.15 -3.54 -21.60
CA PHE A 413 15.13 -2.23 -22.23
C PHE A 413 16.40 -1.91 -23.03
N SER A 414 17.08 -2.94 -23.56
CA SER A 414 18.26 -2.78 -24.42
C SER A 414 18.01 -1.88 -25.66
N HIS A 415 16.76 -1.71 -26.06
CA HIS A 415 16.33 -0.86 -27.17
C HIS A 415 16.09 0.60 -26.78
N LEU A 416 16.06 0.93 -25.48
CA LEU A 416 15.83 2.27 -24.97
C LEU A 416 17.14 2.96 -24.52
N PRO A 417 17.18 4.31 -24.55
CA PRO A 417 18.29 5.07 -23.99
C PRO A 417 18.50 4.76 -22.51
N ALA A 418 19.76 4.61 -22.10
CA ALA A 418 20.14 4.25 -20.74
C ALA A 418 19.49 2.96 -20.18
N HIS A 419 18.88 2.14 -21.06
CA HIS A 419 18.13 0.93 -20.71
C HIS A 419 17.01 1.22 -19.71
N GLU A 420 16.34 2.35 -19.87
CA GLU A 420 15.33 2.87 -18.96
C GLU A 420 14.00 3.12 -19.67
N LEU A 421 12.93 2.56 -19.12
CA LEU A 421 11.56 2.93 -19.40
C LEU A 421 11.23 4.13 -18.51
N VAL A 422 11.30 5.32 -19.11
CA VAL A 422 10.96 6.57 -18.43
C VAL A 422 9.45 6.79 -18.51
N GLU A 423 8.80 6.78 -17.38
CA GLU A 423 7.35 6.99 -17.27
C GLU A 423 7.05 8.02 -16.17
N GLU A 424 5.93 8.72 -16.33
CA GLU A 424 5.39 9.60 -15.31
C GLU A 424 4.77 8.77 -14.17
N ASN A 425 5.01 9.16 -12.92
CA ASN A 425 4.19 8.73 -11.81
C ASN A 425 2.76 9.23 -11.99
N GLN A 426 1.77 8.53 -11.43
CA GLN A 426 0.36 8.83 -11.63
C GLN A 426 -0.35 9.15 -10.32
N ALA A 427 -1.02 10.30 -10.30
CA ALA A 427 -1.95 10.67 -9.23
C ALA A 427 -3.39 10.57 -9.73
N PHE A 428 -4.25 9.95 -8.94
CA PHE A 428 -5.66 9.76 -9.24
C PHE A 428 -6.50 10.30 -8.09
N ARG A 429 -7.33 11.31 -8.37
CA ARG A 429 -8.30 11.83 -7.42
C ARG A 429 -9.52 10.92 -7.36
N ASN A 430 -9.96 10.62 -6.15
CA ASN A 430 -11.20 9.91 -5.91
C ASN A 430 -12.41 10.85 -6.12
N GLU A 431 -13.31 10.47 -7.01
CA GLU A 431 -14.55 11.19 -7.28
C GLU A 431 -15.66 10.73 -6.34
N ARG A 432 -15.45 10.90 -5.03
CA ARG A 432 -16.40 10.62 -3.95
C ARG A 432 -16.94 9.18 -3.96
N GLY A 433 -16.03 8.21 -3.98
CA GLY A 433 -16.39 6.81 -3.92
C GLY A 433 -17.06 6.26 -5.19
N LEU A 434 -16.90 6.93 -6.34
CA LEU A 434 -17.51 6.49 -7.59
C LEU A 434 -16.50 6.01 -8.64
N ARG A 435 -15.34 6.63 -8.69
CA ARG A 435 -14.24 6.34 -9.61
C ARG A 435 -13.03 7.21 -9.29
N PHE A 436 -11.90 6.91 -9.92
CA PHE A 436 -10.71 7.75 -9.86
C PHE A 436 -10.52 8.53 -11.16
N GLU A 437 -10.02 9.77 -11.06
CA GLU A 437 -9.68 10.64 -12.18
C GLU A 437 -8.21 11.04 -12.11
N ARG A 438 -7.47 10.82 -13.21
CA ARG A 438 -6.04 11.18 -13.29
C ARG A 438 -5.84 12.69 -13.13
N MET A 439 -4.89 13.09 -12.28
CA MET A 439 -4.62 14.48 -11.91
C MET A 439 -3.22 14.99 -12.30
N PRO A 440 -2.91 15.15 -13.61
CA PRO A 440 -1.59 15.67 -14.03
C PRO A 440 -1.37 17.12 -13.57
N GLY A 441 -2.45 17.85 -13.27
CA GLY A 441 -2.39 19.21 -12.71
C GLY A 441 -1.73 19.29 -11.34
N TRP A 442 -1.77 18.22 -10.57
CA TRP A 442 -1.17 18.15 -9.23
C TRP A 442 0.38 18.15 -9.26
N LYS A 443 0.99 17.89 -10.41
CA LYS A 443 2.45 17.90 -10.58
C LYS A 443 3.18 16.83 -9.76
N LEU A 444 2.56 15.68 -9.64
CA LEU A 444 3.13 14.45 -9.10
C LEU A 444 3.71 13.55 -10.21
N ASP A 445 3.94 14.12 -11.39
CA ASP A 445 4.34 13.49 -12.64
C ASP A 445 5.88 13.32 -12.78
N SER A 446 6.58 12.91 -11.70
CA SER A 446 8.01 12.64 -11.73
C SER A 446 8.37 11.58 -12.76
N LEU A 447 9.48 11.79 -13.49
CA LEU A 447 10.03 10.88 -14.50
C LEU A 447 11.17 10.00 -13.96
N ASN A 448 11.41 9.99 -12.65
CA ASN A 448 12.41 9.10 -12.06
C ASN A 448 11.86 7.69 -11.92
N SER A 449 12.74 6.70 -11.91
CA SER A 449 12.35 5.30 -11.68
C SER A 449 12.09 5.06 -10.19
N GLY A 450 10.84 5.25 -9.76
CA GLY A 450 10.41 5.18 -8.36
C GLY A 450 10.33 3.76 -7.82
N ARG A 451 10.56 3.60 -6.49
CA ARG A 451 10.45 2.33 -5.77
C ARG A 451 9.66 2.51 -4.48
N GLY A 452 10.33 2.47 -3.32
CA GLY A 452 9.68 2.75 -2.04
C GLY A 452 9.06 4.13 -1.99
N MET A 453 7.89 4.26 -1.35
CA MET A 453 7.14 5.51 -1.21
C MET A 453 6.43 5.57 0.14
N VAL A 454 6.42 6.75 0.75
CA VAL A 454 5.63 7.03 1.96
C VAL A 454 4.80 8.29 1.77
N MET A 455 3.68 8.36 2.48
CA MET A 455 2.82 9.54 2.61
C MET A 455 2.72 9.92 4.09
N ALA A 456 3.03 11.17 4.42
CA ALA A 456 2.97 11.67 5.78
C ALA A 456 2.93 13.20 5.79
N ASP A 457 2.39 13.79 6.85
CA ASP A 457 2.54 15.21 7.17
C ASP A 457 3.96 15.46 7.70
N LEU A 458 4.85 16.00 6.87
CA LEU A 458 6.27 16.18 7.19
C LEU A 458 6.64 17.62 7.61
N ASP A 459 5.75 18.58 7.42
CA ASP A 459 5.96 19.98 7.86
C ASP A 459 5.02 20.43 8.98
N GLY A 460 4.12 19.53 9.41
CA GLY A 460 3.23 19.74 10.54
C GLY A 460 2.00 20.59 10.21
N ASP A 461 1.69 20.81 8.92
CA ASP A 461 0.56 21.64 8.50
C ASP A 461 -0.73 20.83 8.27
N GLY A 462 -0.63 19.51 8.36
CA GLY A 462 -1.75 18.56 8.38
C GLY A 462 -2.17 18.01 7.03
N ASP A 463 -1.55 18.38 5.93
CA ASP A 463 -1.77 17.67 4.68
C ASP A 463 -0.67 16.61 4.43
N LEU A 464 -0.92 15.72 3.48
CA LEU A 464 0.01 14.62 3.21
C LEU A 464 1.04 15.01 2.16
N ASP A 465 2.30 15.03 2.56
CA ASP A 465 3.45 15.05 1.65
C ASP A 465 3.77 13.64 1.18
N ILE A 466 4.50 13.52 0.06
CA ILE A 466 4.89 12.26 -0.51
C ILE A 466 6.40 12.21 -0.68
N VAL A 467 7.04 11.11 -0.23
CA VAL A 467 8.46 10.88 -0.48
C VAL A 467 8.65 9.61 -1.28
N VAL A 468 9.48 9.68 -2.32
CA VAL A 468 9.79 8.54 -3.22
C VAL A 468 11.29 8.28 -3.23
N ASN A 469 11.67 7.05 -2.93
CA ASN A 469 13.04 6.54 -3.14
C ASN A 469 13.18 6.09 -4.60
N ASN A 470 14.13 6.68 -5.31
CA ASN A 470 14.32 6.43 -6.74
C ASN A 470 15.58 5.60 -7.01
N LEU A 471 15.47 4.63 -7.90
CA LEU A 471 16.60 3.86 -8.41
C LEU A 471 17.43 4.72 -9.37
N ARG A 472 18.74 4.86 -9.11
CA ARG A 472 19.71 5.64 -9.90
C ARG A 472 19.37 7.14 -10.08
N GLY A 473 18.34 7.60 -9.39
CA GLY A 473 17.93 9.00 -9.37
C GLY A 473 17.86 9.52 -7.94
N PRO A 474 17.92 10.85 -7.74
CA PRO A 474 17.76 11.41 -6.40
C PRO A 474 16.34 11.16 -5.88
N ALA A 475 16.24 10.88 -4.58
CA ALA A 475 14.96 10.80 -3.90
C ALA A 475 14.19 12.12 -4.02
N ARG A 476 12.87 12.02 -4.09
CA ARG A 476 11.97 13.17 -4.26
C ARG A 476 11.04 13.28 -3.07
N LEU A 477 10.91 14.52 -2.58
CA LEU A 477 9.85 14.91 -1.68
C LEU A 477 8.91 15.84 -2.47
N PHE A 478 7.63 15.53 -2.43
CA PHE A 478 6.57 16.33 -3.01
C PHE A 478 5.79 16.95 -1.86
N GLU A 479 6.05 18.24 -1.61
CA GLU A 479 5.34 19.04 -0.63
C GLU A 479 3.94 19.35 -1.14
N ASN A 480 2.92 19.07 -0.33
CA ASN A 480 1.54 19.31 -0.70
C ASN A 480 1.21 20.80 -0.58
N ARG A 481 0.78 21.39 -1.68
CA ARG A 481 0.30 22.78 -1.77
C ARG A 481 -1.03 22.85 -2.51
N LEU A 482 -1.80 21.77 -2.46
CA LEU A 482 -3.15 21.77 -3.02
C LEU A 482 -4.04 22.78 -2.28
N CYS A 483 -4.99 23.34 -3.00
CA CYS A 483 -6.02 24.15 -2.36
C CYS A 483 -7.02 23.22 -1.67
N ARG A 484 -6.97 23.21 -0.36
CA ARG A 484 -7.67 22.24 0.48
C ARG A 484 -9.18 22.23 0.27
N GLY A 485 -9.73 21.03 0.06
CA GLY A 485 -11.17 20.77 0.02
C GLY A 485 -11.82 20.71 1.39
N GLY A 486 -11.01 20.80 2.48
CA GLY A 486 -11.46 20.64 3.85
C GLY A 486 -10.42 21.02 4.89
N ALA A 487 -10.44 20.35 6.03
CA ALA A 487 -9.54 20.58 7.15
C ALA A 487 -9.02 19.23 7.71
N PRO A 488 -7.73 19.12 8.06
CA PRO A 488 -7.15 17.88 8.56
C PRO A 488 -7.51 17.60 10.02
N ILE A 489 -7.58 16.30 10.34
CA ILE A 489 -7.48 15.75 11.68
C ILE A 489 -6.40 14.67 11.65
N LEU A 490 -5.37 14.83 12.48
CA LEU A 490 -4.34 13.82 12.70
C LEU A 490 -4.58 13.12 14.03
N ILE A 491 -4.21 11.84 14.12
CA ILE A 491 -4.40 11.05 15.35
C ILE A 491 -3.16 10.22 15.63
N ASP A 492 -2.58 10.41 16.81
CA ASP A 492 -1.56 9.54 17.37
C ASP A 492 -2.15 8.75 18.54
N LEU A 493 -1.93 7.45 18.52
CA LEU A 493 -2.39 6.52 19.56
C LEU A 493 -1.21 5.98 20.36
N ARG A 494 -1.35 5.92 21.68
CA ARG A 494 -0.33 5.36 22.56
C ARG A 494 -0.95 4.48 23.65
N GLN A 495 -0.25 3.39 23.95
CA GLN A 495 -0.58 2.46 25.05
C GLN A 495 0.70 2.16 25.88
N PRO A 496 1.22 3.14 26.63
CA PRO A 496 2.46 2.96 27.38
C PRO A 496 2.37 1.76 28.33
N GLY A 497 3.38 0.90 28.31
CA GLY A 497 3.43 -0.31 29.13
C GLY A 497 2.67 -1.51 28.57
N SER A 498 2.01 -1.40 27.40
CA SER A 498 1.54 -2.56 26.64
C SER A 498 2.67 -3.15 25.78
N LEU A 499 2.46 -4.37 25.27
CA LEU A 499 3.38 -5.01 24.32
C LEU A 499 3.28 -4.44 22.88
N ASN A 500 2.33 -3.53 22.67
CA ASN A 500 2.11 -2.79 21.41
C ASN A 500 1.89 -1.31 21.71
N PRO A 501 2.96 -0.55 22.09
CA PRO A 501 2.83 0.82 22.60
C PRO A 501 2.24 1.80 21.60
N PHE A 502 2.36 1.55 20.30
CA PHE A 502 1.88 2.39 19.21
C PHE A 502 0.51 1.99 18.67
N ALA A 503 -0.18 1.08 19.34
CA ALA A 503 -1.52 0.60 19.01
C ALA A 503 -1.66 0.11 17.56
N ILE A 504 -0.66 -0.57 17.01
CA ILE A 504 -0.72 -1.19 15.68
C ILE A 504 -1.93 -2.13 15.63
N GLY A 505 -2.77 -2.02 14.59
CA GLY A 505 -4.03 -2.75 14.46
C GLY A 505 -5.25 -2.01 15.05
N ALA A 506 -5.06 -0.82 15.64
CA ALA A 506 -6.20 0.02 16.02
C ALA A 506 -6.92 0.55 14.78
N LEU A 507 -8.26 0.72 14.90
CA LEU A 507 -9.11 1.30 13.87
C LEU A 507 -9.71 2.60 14.42
N ALA A 508 -9.55 3.71 13.69
CA ALA A 508 -10.24 4.95 13.98
C ALA A 508 -11.38 5.19 13.00
N ARG A 509 -12.53 5.59 13.52
CA ARG A 509 -13.73 5.97 12.79
C ARG A 509 -14.06 7.42 13.09
N LEU A 510 -14.09 8.26 12.08
CA LEU A 510 -14.49 9.64 12.17
C LEU A 510 -15.87 9.83 11.53
N ALA A 511 -16.88 10.15 12.36
CA ALA A 511 -18.21 10.50 11.89
C ALA A 511 -18.37 12.02 11.82
N THR A 512 -18.81 12.51 10.70
CA THR A 512 -19.23 13.91 10.49
C THR A 512 -20.77 13.99 10.43
N ASP A 513 -21.30 15.16 10.11
CA ASP A 513 -22.71 15.30 9.79
C ASP A 513 -23.06 14.94 8.33
N GLN A 514 -22.07 14.54 7.53
CA GLN A 514 -22.24 14.17 6.13
C GLN A 514 -21.83 12.72 5.86
N ASP A 515 -20.65 12.29 6.31
CA ASP A 515 -20.05 11.00 5.99
C ASP A 515 -19.35 10.37 7.21
N GLU A 516 -19.02 9.09 7.10
CA GLU A 516 -18.18 8.35 8.04
C GLU A 516 -16.94 7.84 7.30
N MET A 517 -15.78 7.92 7.94
CA MET A 517 -14.50 7.51 7.40
C MET A 517 -13.80 6.59 8.38
N ILE A 518 -13.10 5.57 7.91
CA ILE A 518 -12.29 4.69 8.74
C ILE A 518 -10.82 4.69 8.29
N ARG A 519 -9.91 4.55 9.25
CA ARG A 519 -8.47 4.41 9.02
C ARG A 519 -7.90 3.42 10.04
N ASP A 520 -6.91 2.64 9.64
CA ASP A 520 -6.23 1.67 10.51
C ASP A 520 -4.77 2.04 10.74
N VAL A 521 -4.24 1.68 11.92
CA VAL A 521 -2.83 1.85 12.27
C VAL A 521 -2.06 0.61 11.85
N ARG A 522 -1.11 0.77 10.91
CA ARG A 522 -0.30 -0.33 10.37
C ARG A 522 1.19 0.01 10.35
N VAL A 523 2.04 -1.00 10.20
CA VAL A 523 3.51 -0.83 10.12
C VAL A 523 3.96 -0.57 8.68
N GLY A 524 3.25 -1.10 7.68
CA GLY A 524 3.66 -0.88 6.30
C GLY A 524 2.63 -1.32 5.27
N SER A 525 2.67 -0.62 4.14
CA SER A 525 1.93 -0.86 2.91
C SER A 525 2.76 -0.40 1.72
N GLY A 526 2.24 -0.54 0.50
CA GLY A 526 2.96 -0.18 -0.71
C GLY A 526 4.10 -1.15 -1.04
N TYR A 527 5.12 -0.68 -1.73
CA TYR A 527 6.27 -1.45 -2.15
C TYR A 527 7.43 -1.25 -1.17
N LEU A 528 7.83 -2.29 -0.43
CA LEU A 528 8.98 -2.31 0.47
C LEU A 528 9.06 -1.08 1.40
N SER A 529 7.90 -0.61 1.89
CA SER A 529 7.79 0.66 2.60
C SER A 529 7.18 0.49 3.99
N GLY A 530 7.56 1.40 4.91
CA GLY A 530 7.04 1.48 6.26
C GLY A 530 6.22 2.74 6.49
N ASP A 531 5.06 2.62 7.14
CA ASP A 531 4.14 3.70 7.46
C ASP A 531 4.36 4.21 8.89
N ALA A 532 4.09 5.51 9.11
CA ALA A 532 4.02 6.05 10.46
C ALA A 532 2.72 5.60 11.15
N PRO A 533 2.76 5.31 12.47
CA PRO A 533 1.55 4.99 13.22
C PRO A 533 0.72 6.25 13.54
N ARG A 534 0.56 7.14 12.56
CA ARG A 534 -0.21 8.38 12.62
C ARG A 534 -1.34 8.33 11.59
N LEU A 535 -2.57 8.49 12.03
CA LEU A 535 -3.74 8.47 11.16
C LEU A 535 -4.06 9.87 10.64
N HIS A 536 -4.55 9.93 9.42
CA HIS A 536 -4.90 11.16 8.73
C HIS A 536 -6.34 11.11 8.19
N PHE A 537 -7.13 12.16 8.49
CA PHE A 537 -8.46 12.37 7.96
C PHE A 537 -8.60 13.77 7.39
N GLY A 538 -9.13 13.89 6.17
CA GLY A 538 -9.63 15.15 5.65
C GLY A 538 -11.12 15.30 6.02
N VAL A 539 -11.49 16.37 6.68
CA VAL A 539 -12.88 16.72 6.96
C VAL A 539 -13.37 17.66 5.86
N PRO A 540 -14.32 17.25 5.01
CA PRO A 540 -14.76 18.05 3.88
C PRO A 540 -15.23 19.44 4.27
N SER A 541 -15.04 20.43 3.39
CA SER A 541 -15.50 21.79 3.63
C SER A 541 -17.02 21.83 3.85
N GLY A 542 -17.44 22.42 4.96
CA GLY A 542 -18.84 22.49 5.38
C GLY A 542 -19.34 21.26 6.15
N ALA A 543 -18.55 20.21 6.29
CA ALA A 543 -18.84 19.12 7.20
C ALA A 543 -18.43 19.47 8.64
N THR A 544 -19.14 18.92 9.61
CA THR A 544 -18.85 19.11 11.04
C THR A 544 -18.55 17.77 11.70
N PRO A 545 -17.31 17.58 12.26
CA PRO A 545 -17.00 16.37 13.01
C PRO A 545 -17.91 16.22 14.22
N ARG A 546 -18.47 15.03 14.39
CA ARG A 546 -19.38 14.70 15.49
C ARG A 546 -18.77 13.77 16.51
N LEU A 547 -18.08 12.72 16.01
CA LEU A 547 -17.56 11.66 16.84
C LEU A 547 -16.29 11.10 16.20
N LEU A 548 -15.23 11.05 16.99
CA LEU A 548 -14.07 10.20 16.72
C LEU A 548 -14.14 9.00 17.67
N GLU A 549 -14.20 7.82 17.12
CA GLU A 549 -14.20 6.56 17.83
C GLU A 549 -12.96 5.77 17.46
N VAL A 550 -12.22 5.32 18.48
CA VAL A 550 -11.03 4.48 18.31
C VAL A 550 -11.32 3.11 18.90
N ARG A 551 -11.28 2.07 18.05
CA ARG A 551 -11.22 0.67 18.47
C ARG A 551 -9.75 0.32 18.67
N TRP A 552 -9.36 0.03 19.90
CA TRP A 552 -8.00 -0.41 20.23
C TRP A 552 -7.76 -1.86 19.78
N PRO A 553 -6.49 -2.31 19.68
CA PRO A 553 -6.18 -3.67 19.23
C PRO A 553 -6.86 -4.79 20.04
N ASP A 554 -7.10 -4.56 21.35
CA ASP A 554 -7.82 -5.48 22.24
C ASP A 554 -9.35 -5.47 22.09
N GLY A 555 -9.87 -4.69 21.13
CA GLY A 555 -11.31 -4.56 20.86
C GLY A 555 -12.07 -3.61 21.77
N THR A 556 -11.42 -2.93 22.72
CA THR A 556 -12.04 -1.87 23.52
C THR A 556 -12.11 -0.55 22.75
N TYR A 557 -12.89 0.42 23.24
CA TYR A 557 -13.14 1.67 22.52
C TYR A 557 -12.85 2.90 23.35
N SER A 558 -12.35 3.96 22.69
CA SER A 558 -12.34 5.33 23.23
C SER A 558 -13.09 6.26 22.29
N ARG A 559 -13.69 7.33 22.84
CA ARG A 559 -14.52 8.28 22.07
C ARG A 559 -14.16 9.71 22.40
N ILE A 560 -14.19 10.56 21.36
CA ILE A 560 -14.07 12.00 21.47
C ILE A 560 -15.24 12.63 20.72
N GLU A 561 -16.09 13.33 21.46
CA GLU A 561 -17.19 14.09 20.89
C GLU A 561 -16.66 15.41 20.31
N HIS A 562 -17.10 15.75 19.10
CA HIS A 562 -16.74 16.96 18.38
C HIS A 562 -15.22 17.22 18.30
N PRO A 563 -14.43 16.29 17.71
CA PRO A 563 -12.99 16.49 17.59
C PRO A 563 -12.67 17.76 16.80
N ALA A 564 -11.64 18.48 17.26
CA ALA A 564 -11.21 19.72 16.63
C ALA A 564 -10.52 19.44 15.28
N VAL A 565 -10.83 20.20 14.26
CA VAL A 565 -10.09 20.18 12.98
C VAL A 565 -8.81 21.04 13.08
N ASN A 566 -7.90 20.90 12.12
CA ASN A 566 -6.58 21.51 12.08
C ASN A 566 -5.76 21.20 13.36
N ALA A 567 -5.82 19.95 13.78
CA ALA A 567 -5.21 19.52 15.03
C ALA A 567 -4.73 18.06 14.96
N LEU A 568 -3.65 17.78 15.70
CA LEU A 568 -3.23 16.46 16.08
C LEU A 568 -3.89 16.07 17.40
N HIS A 569 -4.67 15.01 17.39
CA HIS A 569 -5.28 14.39 18.57
C HIS A 569 -4.37 13.30 19.09
N PHE A 570 -3.75 13.52 20.20
CA PHE A 570 -2.93 12.54 20.88
C PHE A 570 -3.77 11.83 21.95
N LEU A 571 -4.05 10.56 21.74
CA LEU A 571 -4.81 9.71 22.65
C LEU A 571 -3.88 8.72 23.31
N GLU A 572 -3.86 8.72 24.63
CA GLU A 572 -3.07 7.79 25.42
C GLU A 572 -3.96 7.07 26.43
N ARG A 573 -3.92 5.75 26.42
CA ARG A 573 -4.56 4.93 27.44
C ARG A 573 -3.55 4.14 28.25
N SER A 574 -3.84 3.99 29.54
CA SER A 574 -3.12 3.02 30.36
C SER A 574 -3.64 1.62 30.08
N PRO A 575 -2.78 0.60 30.15
CA PRO A 575 -3.14 -0.80 29.93
C PRO A 575 -4.23 -1.29 30.86
#